data_1dd62e85ff8faa909d3c42b4724ab145
#
_entry.id   1dd62e85ff8faa909d3c42b4724ab145
#
_cell.length_a   1.000
_cell.length_b   1.000
_cell.length_c   1.000
_cell.angle_alpha   90.00
_cell.angle_beta   90.00
_cell.angle_gamma   90.00
#
_symmetry.space_group_name_H-M   'P 1'
#
loop_
_entity.id
_entity.type
_entity.pdbx_description
1 polymer ?
#
loop_
_entity_poly.entity_id
_entity_poly.type
_entity_poly.pdbx_seq_one_letter_code
_entity_poly.pdbx_strand_id
1 'polypeptide(L)'
;MFKTESIRHAWPEKAGFAINRPKGHWQYTFLHFFNSVEILAEGKLTKAPPHACILYRPGTPQYFISRQPLTHDWIHFSGDISGA
;
A
#
# COMPACT_ATOMS: atom_id res chain seq x y z
N MET A 1 11.41 -1.09 18.41
CA MET A 1 11.79 -2.25 17.59
C MET A 1 10.70 -2.55 16.59
N PHE A 2 11.06 -2.85 15.37
CA PHE A 2 10.12 -3.22 14.33
C PHE A 2 10.18 -4.73 14.09
N LYS A 3 9.02 -5.29 13.80
CA LYS A 3 8.90 -6.69 13.43
C LYS A 3 8.25 -6.78 12.06
N THR A 4 8.95 -7.34 11.10
CA THR A 4 8.44 -7.56 9.75
C THR A 4 7.69 -8.88 9.69
N GLU A 5 6.42 -8.83 9.28
CA GLU A 5 5.58 -10.03 9.14
C GLU A 5 5.57 -10.53 7.70
N SER A 6 5.58 -9.62 6.74
CA SER A 6 5.49 -9.98 5.34
C SER A 6 6.20 -8.93 4.51
N ILE A 7 6.99 -9.38 3.56
CA ILE A 7 7.69 -8.50 2.63
C ILE A 7 7.69 -9.15 1.26
N ARG A 8 7.43 -8.34 0.22
CA ARG A 8 7.52 -8.76 -1.17
C ARG A 8 8.15 -7.65 -1.99
N HIS A 9 9.01 -8.03 -2.91
CA HIS A 9 9.68 -7.10 -3.82
C HIS A 9 9.29 -7.40 -5.25
N ALA A 10 8.96 -6.32 -6.00
CA ALA A 10 8.61 -6.39 -7.42
C ALA A 10 7.56 -7.47 -7.71
N TRP A 11 6.54 -7.57 -6.87
CA TRP A 11 5.50 -8.59 -6.99
C TRP A 11 4.51 -8.20 -8.08
N PRO A 12 4.24 -9.11 -9.03
CA PRO A 12 3.33 -8.81 -10.14
C PRO A 12 1.88 -9.05 -9.76
N GLU A 13 1.00 -8.17 -10.24
CA GLU A 13 -0.44 -8.30 -10.12
C GLU A 13 -1.07 -8.11 -11.48
N LYS A 14 -2.20 -8.77 -11.73
CA LYS A 14 -2.94 -8.63 -12.98
C LYS A 14 -3.67 -7.28 -13.02
N ALA A 15 -4.00 -6.83 -14.25
CA ALA A 15 -4.86 -5.66 -14.43
C ALA A 15 -6.17 -5.85 -13.65
N GLY A 16 -6.63 -4.76 -13.04
CA GLY A 16 -7.83 -4.80 -12.19
C GLY A 16 -7.56 -5.16 -10.74
N PHE A 17 -6.31 -5.40 -10.37
CA PHE A 17 -5.96 -5.69 -8.99
C PHE A 17 -6.34 -4.51 -8.08
N ALA A 18 -7.01 -4.82 -6.99
CA ALA A 18 -7.42 -3.80 -6.03
C ALA A 18 -7.26 -4.32 -4.61
N ILE A 19 -6.91 -3.42 -3.72
CA ILE A 19 -6.98 -3.65 -2.28
C ILE A 19 -8.08 -2.75 -1.75
N ASN A 20 -8.97 -3.33 -0.97
CA ASN A 20 -10.05 -2.60 -0.31
C ASN A 20 -10.16 -3.09 1.13
N ARG A 21 -9.59 -2.34 2.05
CA ARG A 21 -9.61 -2.63 3.48
C ARG A 21 -10.23 -1.44 4.21
N PRO A 22 -11.57 -1.39 4.34
CA PRO A 22 -12.24 -0.24 4.95
C PRO A 22 -11.81 0.03 6.40
N LYS A 23 -11.39 -1.01 7.10
CA LYS A 23 -10.93 -0.90 8.50
C LYS A 23 -9.40 -0.98 8.61
N GLY A 24 -8.72 -0.98 7.46
CA GLY A 24 -7.26 -1.04 7.42
C GLY A 24 -6.71 -2.41 7.75
N HIS A 25 -5.43 -2.44 8.06
CA HIS A 25 -4.69 -3.63 8.46
C HIS A 25 -4.25 -3.43 9.92
N TRP A 26 -4.02 -4.51 10.64
CA TRP A 26 -3.60 -4.40 12.05
C TRP A 26 -2.14 -3.96 12.21
N GLN A 27 -1.37 -4.03 11.13
CA GLN A 27 0.03 -3.59 11.09
C GLN A 27 0.17 -2.36 10.19
N TYR A 28 1.33 -1.72 10.23
CA TYR A 28 1.73 -0.76 9.20
C TYR A 28 1.85 -1.48 7.88
N THR A 29 1.44 -0.80 6.80
CA THR A 29 1.62 -1.28 5.44
C THR A 29 2.37 -0.21 4.66
N PHE A 30 3.57 -0.54 4.18
CA PHE A 30 4.31 0.31 3.26
C PHE A 30 4.21 -0.27 1.86
N LEU A 31 3.92 0.58 0.89
CA LEU A 31 3.77 0.20 -0.51
C LEU A 31 4.61 1.12 -1.38
N HIS A 32 5.26 0.53 -2.37
CA HIS A 32 5.90 1.24 -3.47
C HIS A 32 5.35 0.68 -4.76
N PHE A 33 4.75 1.54 -5.60
CA PHE A 33 4.15 1.14 -6.86
C PHE A 33 5.10 1.46 -8.00
N PHE A 34 5.51 0.46 -8.78
CA PHE A 34 6.35 0.67 -9.95
C PHE A 34 5.58 1.34 -11.08
N ASN A 35 4.26 1.12 -11.11
CA ASN A 35 3.36 1.63 -12.14
C ASN A 35 2.37 2.60 -11.52
N SER A 36 1.69 3.38 -12.35
CA SER A 36 0.64 4.27 -11.87
C SER A 36 -0.54 3.49 -11.32
N VAL A 37 -1.09 3.93 -10.21
CA VAL A 37 -2.30 3.37 -9.57
C VAL A 37 -3.23 4.50 -9.19
N GLU A 38 -4.50 4.16 -8.93
CA GLU A 38 -5.44 5.10 -8.37
C GLU A 38 -5.58 4.79 -6.87
N ILE A 39 -5.37 5.78 -6.04
CA ILE A 39 -5.40 5.65 -4.57
C ILE A 39 -6.53 6.51 -4.04
N LEU A 40 -7.30 5.95 -3.11
CA LEU A 40 -8.32 6.73 -2.42
C LEU A 40 -7.63 7.60 -1.38
N ALA A 41 -7.73 8.91 -1.56
CA ALA A 41 -7.19 9.90 -0.65
C ALA A 41 -8.23 10.99 -0.43
N GLU A 42 -8.56 11.26 0.83
CA GLU A 42 -9.53 12.29 1.21
C GLU A 42 -10.87 12.13 0.48
N GLY A 43 -11.34 10.89 0.36
CA GLY A 43 -12.62 10.59 -0.26
C GLY A 43 -12.63 10.61 -1.78
N LYS A 44 -11.47 10.77 -2.43
CA LYS A 44 -11.37 10.81 -3.89
C LYS A 44 -10.34 9.81 -4.38
N LEU A 45 -10.66 9.15 -5.51
CA LEU A 45 -9.66 8.37 -6.23
C LEU A 45 -8.73 9.33 -6.96
N THR A 46 -7.45 9.26 -6.61
CA THR A 46 -6.43 10.13 -7.18
C THR A 46 -5.38 9.27 -7.87
N LYS A 47 -5.05 9.63 -9.10
CA LYS A 47 -4.03 8.91 -9.85
C LYS A 47 -2.65 9.26 -9.27
N ALA A 48 -1.93 8.24 -8.81
CA ALA A 48 -0.57 8.39 -8.36
C ALA A 48 0.39 8.10 -9.52
N PRO A 49 1.50 8.85 -9.63
CA PRO A 49 2.48 8.59 -10.68
C PRO A 49 3.23 7.28 -10.41
N PRO A 50 3.95 6.74 -11.41
CA PRO A 50 4.85 5.61 -11.19
C PRO A 50 5.84 5.93 -10.07
N HIS A 51 6.19 4.90 -9.30
CA HIS A 51 7.11 4.97 -8.16
C HIS A 51 6.57 5.75 -6.96
N ALA A 52 5.26 5.96 -6.88
CA ALA A 52 4.65 6.51 -5.68
C ALA A 52 4.78 5.53 -4.51
N CYS A 53 4.96 6.09 -3.32
CA CYS A 53 5.01 5.31 -2.10
C CYS A 53 3.91 5.78 -1.15
N ILE A 54 3.39 4.86 -0.35
CA ILE A 54 2.41 5.19 0.67
C ILE A 54 2.67 4.36 1.92
N LEU A 55 2.52 4.99 3.07
CA LEU A 55 2.58 4.32 4.36
C LEU A 55 1.22 4.43 5.02
N TYR A 56 0.58 3.29 5.24
CA TYR A 56 -0.67 3.21 5.99
C TYR A 56 -0.37 2.83 7.43
N ARG A 57 -0.89 3.60 8.36
CA ARG A 57 -0.84 3.25 9.78
C ARG A 57 -1.86 2.17 10.10
N PRO A 58 -1.66 1.40 11.18
CA PRO A 58 -2.66 0.41 11.61
C PRO A 58 -4.05 1.05 11.73
N GLY A 59 -5.05 0.36 11.24
CA GLY A 59 -6.43 0.81 11.30
C GLY A 59 -6.84 1.87 10.29
N THR A 60 -5.90 2.41 9.52
CA THR A 60 -6.21 3.38 8.48
C THR A 60 -6.85 2.68 7.28
N PRO A 61 -8.00 3.15 6.79
CA PRO A 61 -8.61 2.55 5.61
C PRO A 61 -7.65 2.56 4.42
N GLN A 62 -7.61 1.43 3.70
CA GLN A 62 -6.74 1.26 2.55
C GLN A 62 -7.58 0.98 1.32
N TYR A 63 -7.36 1.73 0.26
CA TYR A 63 -7.96 1.45 -1.03
C TYR A 63 -7.06 1.93 -2.16
N PHE A 64 -6.74 1.02 -3.06
CA PHE A 64 -6.14 1.39 -4.33
C PHE A 64 -6.52 0.37 -5.39
N ILE A 65 -6.47 0.80 -6.63
CA ILE A 65 -6.77 -0.05 -7.77
C ILE A 65 -5.80 0.24 -8.91
N SER A 66 -5.36 -0.81 -9.58
CA SER A 66 -4.58 -0.70 -10.80
C SER A 66 -5.39 -1.21 -11.98
N ARG A 67 -5.62 -0.36 -12.97
CA ARG A 67 -6.36 -0.74 -14.17
C ARG A 67 -5.48 -1.44 -15.18
N GLN A 68 -4.16 -1.33 -15.02
CA GLN A 68 -3.15 -2.00 -15.82
C GLN A 68 -2.44 -3.04 -14.95
N PRO A 69 -1.69 -3.98 -15.55
CA PRO A 69 -0.83 -4.85 -14.74
C PRO A 69 0.06 -4.02 -13.84
N LEU A 70 0.19 -4.44 -12.59
CA LEU A 70 0.92 -3.70 -11.57
C LEU A 70 2.10 -4.51 -11.09
N THR A 71 3.22 -3.83 -10.87
CA THR A 71 4.35 -4.37 -10.10
C THR A 71 4.51 -3.49 -8.88
N HIS A 72 4.61 -4.10 -7.71
CA HIS A 72 4.74 -3.33 -6.48
C HIS A 72 5.56 -4.06 -5.43
N ASP A 73 6.10 -3.27 -4.50
CA ASP A 73 6.72 -3.76 -3.28
C ASP A 73 5.76 -3.54 -2.13
N TRP A 74 5.73 -4.45 -1.15
CA TRP A 74 5.03 -4.16 0.08
C TRP A 74 5.73 -4.77 1.29
N ILE A 75 5.51 -4.12 2.43
CA ILE A 75 5.99 -4.58 3.72
C ILE A 75 4.87 -4.39 4.73
N HIS A 76 4.52 -5.45 5.44
CA HIS A 76 3.68 -5.35 6.63
C HIS A 76 4.60 -5.47 7.84
N PHE A 77 4.52 -4.52 8.73
CA PHE A 77 5.36 -4.53 9.92
C PHE A 77 4.63 -3.92 11.11
N SER A 78 5.08 -4.28 12.30
CA SER A 78 4.59 -3.72 13.55
C SER A 78 5.76 -3.11 14.31
N GLY A 79 5.46 -2.21 15.23
CA GLY A 79 6.46 -1.54 16.02
C GLY A 79 6.07 -0.12 16.33
N ASP A 80 6.97 0.59 16.98
CA ASP A 80 6.76 1.98 17.35
C ASP A 80 7.68 2.86 16.52
N ILE A 81 7.09 3.70 15.67
CA ILE A 81 7.84 4.64 14.84
C ILE A 81 7.80 6.06 15.43
N SER A 82 7.06 6.29 16.50
CA SER A 82 6.89 7.63 17.05
C SER A 82 8.17 8.19 17.67
N GLY A 83 9.07 7.31 18.07
CA GLY A 83 10.36 7.73 18.63
C GLY A 83 11.54 7.54 17.70
N ALA A 84 11.28 7.21 16.45
CA ALA A 84 12.33 6.96 15.48
C ALA A 84 13.00 8.24 15.00
#